data_9d0da76722bfebc7fef4fc1c3cdea222
#
_entry.id   9d0da76722bfebc7fef4fc1c3cdea222
#
_cell.length_a   1.000
_cell.length_b   1.000
_cell.length_c   1.000
_cell.angle_alpha   90.00
_cell.angle_beta   90.00
_cell.angle_gamma   90.00
#
_symmetry.space_group_name_H-M   'P 1'
#
loop_
_entity.id
_entity.type
_entity.pdbx_description
1 polymer ?
#
loop_
_entity_poly.entity_id
_entity_poly.type
_entity_poly.pdbx_seq_one_letter_code
_entity_poly.pdbx_strand_id
1 'polypeptide(L)'
;MTTHTPAGGPLGRLSLSRLISRRAQSIDASGIRRVFDLAAKMKDPINLSIGQPDFPVPTVMKEAAKAAIDADRNGYTVTQGIPELLHAIWQHLKLNVGWHGPTDELGAVVTSGTSGGIILAAMALLDEGDEMVIPDPYFVMYNQLGKLTGGTMVRCDTYPDFRMTAERIERCITPRTKAVLLCSPSNPCGTVLSGAELKDIVDLCRRKHVLLISDEIYDEFCFSDARENGKCPSPAQFSDECLLIRGFGKTYGCTGWRLGYVAGPKDIVQEIAKFQQYTYVCAPSMAQWGVVPSFGVDLSPMVADYEKRRQMVVDTFAGITSVPRPGGAFYAFVEVPKRLGMTGQQFIEQAIEHRVLVIPGNVFSSRDTHFRISFATRPDKLAEGLGILRGMMTA
;
A
#
# COMPACT_ATOMS: atom_id res chain seq x y z
N MET A 1 -44.12 -47.99 -33.61
CA MET A 1 -43.44 -47.46 -32.45
C MET A 1 -41.98 -47.27 -32.82
N THR A 2 -41.61 -46.04 -33.22
CA THR A 2 -40.24 -45.70 -33.61
C THR A 2 -39.56 -45.07 -32.39
N THR A 3 -38.61 -45.80 -31.81
CA THR A 3 -37.78 -45.35 -30.70
C THR A 3 -36.73 -44.37 -31.21
N HIS A 4 -36.91 -43.07 -30.87
CA HIS A 4 -35.87 -42.08 -31.05
C HIS A 4 -34.78 -42.31 -30.02
N THR A 5 -33.62 -42.80 -30.45
CA THR A 5 -32.39 -42.78 -29.66
C THR A 5 -31.77 -41.38 -29.79
N PRO A 6 -31.49 -40.62 -28.70
CA PRO A 6 -30.79 -39.37 -28.86
C PRO A 6 -29.31 -39.66 -29.19
N ALA A 7 -28.88 -39.21 -30.35
CA ALA A 7 -27.48 -39.18 -30.74
C ALA A 7 -26.75 -38.09 -29.95
N GLY A 8 -26.26 -38.41 -28.74
CA GLY A 8 -25.40 -37.56 -27.91
C GLY A 8 -24.21 -38.39 -27.46
N GLY A 9 -23.14 -38.39 -28.25
CA GLY A 9 -21.83 -38.82 -27.76
C GLY A 9 -21.42 -37.93 -26.59
N PRO A 10 -20.52 -38.37 -25.68
CA PRO A 10 -20.14 -37.60 -24.52
C PRO A 10 -19.57 -36.25 -24.97
N LEU A 11 -20.26 -35.18 -24.66
CA LEU A 11 -19.75 -33.81 -24.85
C LEU A 11 -18.36 -33.74 -24.23
N GLY A 12 -17.35 -33.46 -25.07
CA GLY A 12 -15.98 -33.30 -24.61
C GLY A 12 -15.91 -32.25 -23.49
N ARG A 13 -15.03 -32.43 -22.52
CA ARG A 13 -14.84 -31.46 -21.41
C ARG A 13 -14.55 -30.07 -22.00
N LEU A 14 -15.19 -29.03 -21.43
CA LEU A 14 -14.94 -27.65 -21.80
C LEU A 14 -13.45 -27.32 -21.59
N SER A 15 -12.83 -26.73 -22.64
CA SER A 15 -11.47 -26.17 -22.53
C SER A 15 -11.52 -24.86 -21.75
N LEU A 16 -11.54 -24.93 -20.41
CA LEU A 16 -11.73 -23.78 -19.53
C LEU A 16 -10.65 -22.70 -19.71
N SER A 17 -9.43 -23.09 -20.08
CA SER A 17 -8.34 -22.13 -20.34
C SER A 17 -8.68 -21.13 -21.45
N ARG A 18 -9.48 -21.52 -22.45
CA ARG A 18 -9.92 -20.62 -23.53
C ARG A 18 -10.96 -19.58 -23.08
N LEU A 19 -11.61 -19.80 -21.95
CA LEU A 19 -12.63 -18.90 -21.40
C LEU A 19 -12.01 -17.81 -20.52
N ILE A 20 -10.75 -17.96 -20.11
CA ILE A 20 -10.05 -16.99 -19.25
C ILE A 20 -9.66 -15.77 -20.09
N SER A 21 -10.04 -14.58 -19.63
CA SER A 21 -9.73 -13.33 -20.34
C SER A 21 -8.22 -13.09 -20.44
N ARG A 22 -7.78 -12.40 -21.50
CA ARG A 22 -6.37 -11.99 -21.65
C ARG A 22 -5.89 -11.18 -20.43
N ARG A 23 -6.74 -10.32 -19.87
CA ARG A 23 -6.46 -9.55 -18.67
C ARG A 23 -6.11 -10.46 -17.49
N ALA A 24 -6.92 -11.48 -17.21
CA ALA A 24 -6.66 -12.43 -16.13
C ALA A 24 -5.36 -13.21 -16.36
N GLN A 25 -5.09 -13.62 -17.60
CA GLN A 25 -3.85 -14.33 -17.96
C GLN A 25 -2.59 -13.46 -17.86
N SER A 26 -2.72 -12.13 -17.97
CA SER A 26 -1.59 -11.19 -17.88
C SER A 26 -1.17 -10.86 -16.44
N ILE A 27 -1.98 -11.20 -15.44
CA ILE A 27 -1.71 -10.90 -14.03
C ILE A 27 -1.09 -12.13 -13.39
N ASP A 28 0.17 -11.99 -12.95
CA ASP A 28 0.87 -13.04 -12.20
C ASP A 28 0.44 -13.06 -10.73
N ALA A 29 0.54 -14.24 -10.10
CA ALA A 29 0.39 -14.34 -8.66
C ALA A 29 1.46 -13.48 -7.96
N SER A 30 1.05 -12.71 -6.95
CA SER A 30 1.95 -11.82 -6.20
C SER A 30 3.15 -12.58 -5.64
N GLY A 31 4.38 -12.07 -5.87
CA GLY A 31 5.60 -12.62 -5.29
C GLY A 31 5.57 -12.65 -3.76
N ILE A 32 4.88 -11.69 -3.13
CA ILE A 32 4.63 -11.70 -1.69
C ILE A 32 3.83 -12.95 -1.29
N ARG A 33 2.80 -13.31 -2.04
CA ARG A 33 1.96 -14.49 -1.77
C ARG A 33 2.78 -15.78 -1.80
N ARG A 34 3.71 -15.91 -2.74
CA ARG A 34 4.60 -17.09 -2.83
C ARG A 34 5.44 -17.28 -1.57
N VAL A 35 5.95 -16.19 -0.97
CA VAL A 35 6.70 -16.26 0.29
C VAL A 35 5.79 -16.65 1.46
N PHE A 36 4.54 -16.16 1.51
CA PHE A 36 3.56 -16.61 2.50
C PHE A 36 3.25 -18.10 2.40
N ASP A 37 3.03 -18.60 1.20
CA ASP A 37 2.73 -20.03 0.97
C ASP A 37 3.94 -20.91 1.33
N LEU A 38 5.17 -20.40 1.18
CA LEU A 38 6.40 -21.05 1.63
C LEU A 38 6.47 -21.05 3.16
N ALA A 39 6.23 -19.91 3.81
CA ALA A 39 6.23 -19.77 5.27
C ALA A 39 5.29 -20.79 5.92
N ALA A 40 4.10 -21.00 5.35
CA ALA A 40 3.12 -21.95 5.87
C ALA A 40 3.60 -23.42 5.86
N LYS A 41 4.60 -23.76 5.04
CA LYS A 41 5.17 -25.10 4.92
C LYS A 41 6.41 -25.31 5.80
N MET A 42 6.98 -24.25 6.35
CA MET A 42 8.18 -24.30 7.16
C MET A 42 7.85 -24.42 8.65
N LYS A 43 8.65 -25.18 9.36
CA LYS A 43 8.54 -25.28 10.82
C LYS A 43 9.26 -24.11 11.48
N ASP A 44 8.51 -23.21 12.15
CA ASP A 44 9.01 -22.06 12.92
C ASP A 44 10.04 -21.19 12.14
N PRO A 45 9.67 -20.60 10.98
CA PRO A 45 10.57 -19.72 10.25
C PRO A 45 10.67 -18.35 10.93
N ILE A 46 11.83 -17.70 10.78
CA ILE A 46 11.98 -16.29 11.14
C ILE A 46 11.37 -15.44 10.02
N ASN A 47 10.16 -14.94 10.26
CA ASN A 47 9.40 -14.30 9.20
C ASN A 47 9.53 -12.77 9.24
N LEU A 48 10.43 -12.23 8.41
CA LEU A 48 10.65 -10.80 8.18
C LEU A 48 10.01 -10.33 6.84
N SER A 49 9.07 -11.09 6.30
CA SER A 49 8.40 -10.79 5.03
C SER A 49 7.03 -10.13 5.18
N ILE A 50 6.40 -10.25 6.35
CA ILE A 50 5.00 -9.91 6.58
C ILE A 50 4.79 -8.38 6.56
N GLY A 51 3.88 -7.93 5.71
CA GLY A 51 3.46 -6.53 5.63
C GLY A 51 2.25 -6.22 6.51
N GLN A 52 2.24 -6.66 7.76
CA GLN A 52 1.15 -6.46 8.70
C GLN A 52 1.73 -6.05 10.07
N PRO A 53 1.12 -5.06 10.76
CA PRO A 53 1.48 -4.74 12.13
C PRO A 53 1.33 -5.95 13.07
N ASP A 54 2.20 -6.04 14.07
CA ASP A 54 2.27 -7.15 15.03
C ASP A 54 1.61 -6.84 16.40
N PHE A 55 0.91 -5.73 16.49
CA PHE A 55 0.14 -5.36 17.67
C PHE A 55 -1.36 -5.64 17.48
N PRO A 56 -2.10 -5.87 18.56
CA PRO A 56 -3.53 -6.16 18.51
C PRO A 56 -4.34 -4.91 18.16
N VAL A 57 -5.50 -5.12 17.52
CA VAL A 57 -6.49 -4.05 17.30
C VAL A 57 -6.90 -3.43 18.63
N PRO A 58 -6.95 -2.09 18.77
CA PRO A 58 -7.38 -1.41 19.98
C PRO A 58 -8.74 -1.91 20.49
N THR A 59 -8.87 -2.10 21.79
CA THR A 59 -10.09 -2.67 22.41
C THR A 59 -11.31 -1.81 22.10
N VAL A 60 -11.20 -0.49 22.14
CA VAL A 60 -12.32 0.43 21.85
C VAL A 60 -12.90 0.20 20.45
N MET A 61 -12.06 -0.12 19.46
CA MET A 61 -12.50 -0.43 18.09
C MET A 61 -13.24 -1.78 18.04
N LYS A 62 -12.72 -2.81 18.72
CA LYS A 62 -13.34 -4.13 18.78
C LYS A 62 -14.72 -4.07 19.43
N GLU A 63 -14.83 -3.37 20.57
CA GLU A 63 -16.10 -3.22 21.28
C GLU A 63 -17.12 -2.43 20.45
N ALA A 64 -16.70 -1.36 19.77
CA ALA A 64 -17.60 -0.62 18.88
C ALA A 64 -18.10 -1.48 17.70
N ALA A 65 -17.24 -2.31 17.10
CA ALA A 65 -17.65 -3.22 16.04
C ALA A 65 -18.63 -4.29 16.53
N LYS A 66 -18.40 -4.89 17.71
CA LYS A 66 -19.34 -5.84 18.34
C LYS A 66 -20.68 -5.18 18.62
N ALA A 67 -20.67 -3.99 19.24
CA ALA A 67 -21.90 -3.25 19.52
C ALA A 67 -22.70 -2.93 18.25
N ALA A 68 -22.02 -2.66 17.12
CA ALA A 68 -22.69 -2.44 15.85
C ALA A 68 -23.35 -3.72 15.32
N ILE A 69 -22.70 -4.88 15.47
CA ILE A 69 -23.28 -6.19 15.10
C ILE A 69 -24.50 -6.49 15.98
N ASP A 70 -24.39 -6.33 17.30
CA ASP A 70 -25.45 -6.60 18.27
C ASP A 70 -26.66 -5.67 18.10
N ALA A 71 -26.43 -4.44 17.62
CA ALA A 71 -27.48 -3.46 17.29
C ALA A 71 -28.04 -3.61 15.88
N ASP A 72 -27.81 -4.73 15.21
CA ASP A 72 -28.28 -5.02 13.83
C ASP A 72 -27.85 -3.98 12.78
N ARG A 73 -26.72 -3.28 12.99
CA ARG A 73 -26.12 -2.39 11.97
C ARG A 73 -25.35 -3.19 10.91
N ASN A 74 -25.98 -4.26 10.42
CA ASN A 74 -25.39 -5.26 9.53
C ASN A 74 -25.76 -5.05 8.05
N GLY A 75 -26.69 -4.14 7.75
CA GLY A 75 -27.17 -3.85 6.40
C GLY A 75 -26.18 -3.00 5.59
N TYR A 76 -26.54 -2.78 4.32
CA TYR A 76 -25.79 -1.84 3.47
C TYR A 76 -25.77 -0.44 4.08
N THR A 77 -24.61 0.20 4.04
CA THR A 77 -24.49 1.62 4.34
C THR A 77 -24.67 2.44 3.06
N VAL A 78 -24.75 3.75 3.20
CA VAL A 78 -24.56 4.66 2.06
C VAL A 78 -23.20 4.36 1.43
N THR A 79 -23.12 4.39 0.10
CA THR A 79 -21.90 4.06 -0.66
C THR A 79 -20.69 4.87 -0.21
N GLN A 80 -20.90 6.17 0.09
CA GLN A 80 -19.84 7.06 0.53
C GLN A 80 -19.30 6.73 1.94
N GLY A 81 -20.06 5.99 2.74
CA GLY A 81 -19.75 5.65 4.12
C GLY A 81 -20.75 6.22 5.12
N ILE A 82 -20.72 5.75 6.36
CA ILE A 82 -21.62 6.25 7.41
C ILE A 82 -21.27 7.71 7.76
N PRO A 83 -22.27 8.56 8.06
CA PRO A 83 -22.04 9.98 8.38
C PRO A 83 -21.07 10.19 9.54
N GLU A 84 -21.12 9.35 10.56
CA GLU A 84 -20.27 9.42 11.75
C GLU A 84 -18.79 9.20 11.41
N LEU A 85 -18.49 8.26 10.52
CA LEU A 85 -17.12 8.02 10.08
C LEU A 85 -16.62 9.13 9.18
N LEU A 86 -17.45 9.58 8.23
CA LEU A 86 -17.09 10.71 7.36
C LEU A 86 -16.84 11.98 8.18
N HIS A 87 -17.65 12.25 9.21
CA HIS A 87 -17.42 13.36 10.12
C HIS A 87 -16.06 13.24 10.83
N ALA A 88 -15.76 12.06 11.38
CA ALA A 88 -14.47 11.80 12.05
C ALA A 88 -13.27 11.96 11.09
N ILE A 89 -13.39 11.48 9.84
CA ILE A 89 -12.39 11.67 8.79
C ILE A 89 -12.16 13.16 8.53
N TRP A 90 -13.20 13.96 8.37
CA TRP A 90 -13.04 15.40 8.13
C TRP A 90 -12.44 16.15 9.30
N GLN A 91 -12.76 15.79 10.54
CA GLN A 91 -12.07 16.35 11.72
C GLN A 91 -10.59 16.01 11.72
N HIS A 92 -10.24 14.76 11.38
CA HIS A 92 -8.85 14.33 11.29
C HIS A 92 -8.09 15.07 10.16
N LEU A 93 -8.67 15.20 8.97
CA LEU A 93 -8.09 15.93 7.84
C LEU A 93 -7.90 17.42 8.16
N LYS A 94 -8.85 18.05 8.85
CA LYS A 94 -8.70 19.42 9.34
C LYS A 94 -7.48 19.60 10.23
N LEU A 95 -7.28 18.68 11.17
CA LEU A 95 -6.14 18.74 12.10
C LEU A 95 -4.80 18.44 11.42
N ASN A 96 -4.77 17.48 10.49
CA ASN A 96 -3.52 17.00 9.89
C ASN A 96 -3.07 17.82 8.68
N VAL A 97 -3.99 18.16 7.78
CA VAL A 97 -3.67 18.79 6.49
C VAL A 97 -4.38 20.12 6.25
N GLY A 98 -5.23 20.56 7.18
CA GLY A 98 -5.93 21.84 7.09
C GLY A 98 -7.18 21.83 6.20
N TRP A 99 -7.64 20.66 5.74
CA TRP A 99 -8.84 20.60 4.91
C TRP A 99 -10.13 20.72 5.74
N HIS A 100 -10.93 21.69 5.40
CA HIS A 100 -12.23 21.96 6.03
C HIS A 100 -13.33 21.49 5.07
N GLY A 101 -13.90 20.34 5.31
CA GLY A 101 -14.89 19.85 4.37
C GLY A 101 -15.89 18.88 4.99
N PRO A 102 -16.87 18.39 4.22
CA PRO A 102 -17.00 18.52 2.76
C PRO A 102 -17.34 19.96 2.32
N THR A 103 -16.95 20.30 1.09
CA THR A 103 -17.24 21.59 0.45
C THR A 103 -17.82 21.35 -0.95
N ASP A 104 -18.02 22.42 -1.72
CA ASP A 104 -18.40 22.29 -3.13
C ASP A 104 -17.24 21.74 -3.99
N GLU A 105 -16.00 21.83 -3.50
CA GLU A 105 -14.78 21.41 -4.21
C GLU A 105 -14.21 20.10 -3.66
N LEU A 106 -14.42 19.78 -2.37
CA LEU A 106 -13.86 18.62 -1.71
C LEU A 106 -14.91 17.58 -1.31
N GLY A 107 -14.58 16.31 -1.55
CA GLY A 107 -15.35 15.14 -1.16
C GLY A 107 -14.52 14.06 -0.50
N ALA A 108 -15.19 13.10 0.14
CA ALA A 108 -14.58 11.89 0.68
C ALA A 108 -15.48 10.68 0.48
N VAL A 109 -14.88 9.51 0.33
CA VAL A 109 -15.56 8.21 0.24
C VAL A 109 -14.79 7.17 1.04
N VAL A 110 -15.50 6.43 1.88
CA VAL A 110 -14.97 5.28 2.62
C VAL A 110 -14.87 4.08 1.68
N THR A 111 -13.71 3.44 1.59
CA THR A 111 -13.41 2.40 0.61
C THR A 111 -13.07 1.06 1.27
N SER A 112 -13.07 -0.02 0.46
CA SER A 112 -12.64 -1.36 0.89
C SER A 112 -11.10 -1.43 1.04
N GLY A 113 -10.56 -0.73 2.05
CA GLY A 113 -9.15 -0.46 2.26
C GLY A 113 -8.58 0.52 1.23
N THR A 114 -7.33 0.93 1.41
CA THR A 114 -6.63 1.78 0.44
C THR A 114 -6.51 1.12 -0.93
N SER A 115 -6.35 -0.21 -0.98
CA SER A 115 -6.33 -0.96 -2.24
C SER A 115 -7.62 -0.77 -3.05
N GLY A 116 -8.78 -0.77 -2.39
CA GLY A 116 -10.06 -0.44 -3.04
C GLY A 116 -10.05 0.99 -3.58
N GLY A 117 -9.61 1.96 -2.79
CA GLY A 117 -9.50 3.36 -3.21
C GLY A 117 -8.59 3.55 -4.42
N ILE A 118 -7.41 2.94 -4.40
CA ILE A 118 -6.41 3.04 -5.49
C ILE A 118 -6.95 2.45 -6.80
N ILE A 119 -7.56 1.26 -6.76
CA ILE A 119 -8.11 0.64 -7.98
C ILE A 119 -9.28 1.44 -8.54
N LEU A 120 -10.18 1.92 -7.68
CA LEU A 120 -11.32 2.74 -8.11
C LEU A 120 -10.85 4.08 -8.68
N ALA A 121 -9.82 4.71 -8.09
CA ALA A 121 -9.20 5.92 -8.63
C ALA A 121 -8.58 5.65 -10.01
N ALA A 122 -7.84 4.54 -10.17
CA ALA A 122 -7.26 4.17 -11.47
C ALA A 122 -8.36 3.91 -12.52
N MET A 123 -9.46 3.25 -12.15
CA MET A 123 -10.62 3.03 -13.04
C MET A 123 -11.33 4.33 -13.42
N ALA A 124 -11.35 5.32 -12.53
CA ALA A 124 -11.97 6.62 -12.80
C ALA A 124 -11.11 7.53 -13.69
N LEU A 125 -9.79 7.29 -13.75
CA LEU A 125 -8.84 8.20 -14.38
C LEU A 125 -8.22 7.68 -15.69
N LEU A 126 -8.15 6.35 -15.88
CA LEU A 126 -7.34 5.74 -16.94
C LEU A 126 -8.21 5.00 -17.94
N ASP A 127 -8.08 5.40 -19.20
CA ASP A 127 -8.50 4.66 -20.37
C ASP A 127 -7.32 3.98 -21.06
N GLU A 128 -7.59 3.22 -22.12
CA GLU A 128 -6.56 2.61 -22.96
C GLU A 128 -5.69 3.69 -23.60
N GLY A 129 -4.38 3.58 -23.40
CA GLY A 129 -3.39 4.56 -23.90
C GLY A 129 -3.02 5.65 -22.91
N ASP A 130 -3.77 5.85 -21.84
CA ASP A 130 -3.41 6.79 -20.78
C ASP A 130 -2.26 6.26 -19.91
N GLU A 131 -1.55 7.16 -19.26
CA GLU A 131 -0.38 6.85 -18.45
C GLU A 131 -0.55 7.34 -16.99
N MET A 132 -0.04 6.53 -16.05
CA MET A 132 0.16 6.91 -14.66
C MET A 132 1.61 6.71 -14.27
N VAL A 133 2.26 7.76 -13.74
CA VAL A 133 3.63 7.66 -13.21
C VAL A 133 3.59 7.07 -11.81
N ILE A 134 4.37 6.01 -11.58
CA ILE A 134 4.53 5.32 -10.29
C ILE A 134 6.01 5.26 -9.90
N PRO A 135 6.37 5.19 -8.59
CA PRO A 135 7.78 5.01 -8.21
C PRO A 135 8.33 3.65 -8.66
N ASP A 136 9.63 3.53 -8.81
CA ASP A 136 10.37 2.26 -8.85
C ASP A 136 11.51 2.36 -7.82
N PRO A 137 11.47 1.65 -6.70
CA PRO A 137 10.57 0.55 -6.31
C PRO A 137 9.12 0.98 -5.99
N TYR A 138 8.16 0.09 -6.26
CA TYR A 138 6.74 0.31 -6.12
C TYR A 138 6.07 -0.70 -5.18
N PHE A 139 4.92 -0.36 -4.61
CA PHE A 139 4.04 -1.37 -4.03
C PHE A 139 3.46 -2.25 -5.14
N VAL A 140 3.51 -3.56 -4.97
CA VAL A 140 3.21 -4.58 -6.01
C VAL A 140 1.90 -4.35 -6.77
N MET A 141 0.91 -3.75 -6.12
CA MET A 141 -0.38 -3.45 -6.73
C MET A 141 -0.28 -2.40 -7.83
N TYR A 142 0.59 -1.39 -7.69
CA TYR A 142 0.63 -0.26 -8.62
C TYR A 142 0.94 -0.70 -10.03
N ASN A 143 1.89 -1.61 -10.19
CA ASN A 143 2.27 -2.14 -11.51
C ASN A 143 1.14 -2.95 -12.19
N GLN A 144 0.16 -3.44 -11.41
CA GLN A 144 -0.98 -4.20 -11.95
C GLN A 144 -2.16 -3.29 -12.35
N LEU A 145 -2.18 -2.03 -11.93
CA LEU A 145 -3.28 -1.11 -12.24
C LEU A 145 -3.48 -0.96 -13.75
N GLY A 146 -2.40 -0.83 -14.53
CA GLY A 146 -2.49 -0.74 -15.98
C GLY A 146 -3.13 -1.98 -16.62
N LYS A 147 -2.79 -3.19 -16.14
CA LYS A 147 -3.41 -4.42 -16.61
C LYS A 147 -4.91 -4.51 -16.28
N LEU A 148 -5.32 -3.88 -15.18
CA LEU A 148 -6.72 -3.86 -14.73
C LEU A 148 -7.55 -2.81 -15.46
N THR A 149 -6.98 -1.66 -15.81
CA THR A 149 -7.68 -0.53 -16.40
C THR A 149 -7.49 -0.39 -17.92
N GLY A 150 -6.39 -0.92 -18.47
CA GLY A 150 -5.97 -0.69 -19.86
C GLY A 150 -4.91 0.39 -20.01
N GLY A 151 -4.66 1.20 -18.97
CA GLY A 151 -3.62 2.22 -18.98
C GLY A 151 -2.19 1.67 -18.87
N THR A 152 -1.20 2.55 -18.93
CA THR A 152 0.22 2.22 -18.83
C THR A 152 0.83 2.79 -17.55
N MET A 153 1.54 1.94 -16.79
CA MET A 153 2.29 2.38 -15.60
C MET A 153 3.72 2.77 -16.02
N VAL A 154 4.03 4.08 -15.96
CA VAL A 154 5.36 4.63 -16.25
C VAL A 154 6.15 4.65 -14.95
N ARG A 155 7.28 3.94 -14.92
CA ARG A 155 8.10 3.80 -13.71
C ARG A 155 9.10 4.95 -13.59
N CYS A 156 9.02 5.67 -12.48
CA CYS A 156 9.97 6.71 -12.10
C CYS A 156 11.12 6.07 -11.31
N ASP A 157 12.31 6.01 -11.88
CA ASP A 157 13.51 5.48 -11.19
C ASP A 157 13.87 6.36 -9.99
N THR A 158 13.79 5.80 -8.79
CA THR A 158 14.07 6.50 -7.54
C THR A 158 15.38 6.05 -6.87
N TYR A 159 16.15 5.17 -7.50
CA TYR A 159 17.44 4.75 -6.96
C TYR A 159 18.47 5.88 -6.96
N PRO A 160 19.45 5.89 -6.04
CA PRO A 160 19.64 4.89 -4.96
C PRO A 160 18.98 5.28 -3.63
N ASP A 161 18.39 6.47 -3.52
CA ASP A 161 17.85 7.05 -2.27
C ASP A 161 16.34 6.82 -2.07
N PHE A 162 15.70 6.25 -3.09
CA PHE A 162 14.27 5.92 -3.16
C PHE A 162 13.34 7.13 -2.98
N ARG A 163 13.83 8.33 -3.33
CA ARG A 163 13.06 9.58 -3.27
C ARG A 163 12.46 9.91 -4.64
N MET A 164 11.16 9.98 -4.72
CA MET A 164 10.42 10.33 -5.94
C MET A 164 10.31 11.86 -6.04
N THR A 165 11.40 12.53 -6.44
CA THR A 165 11.46 14.00 -6.53
C THR A 165 10.71 14.55 -7.76
N ALA A 166 10.35 15.84 -7.71
CA ALA A 166 9.70 16.53 -8.84
C ALA A 166 10.53 16.42 -10.13
N GLU A 167 11.86 16.57 -10.06
CA GLU A 167 12.75 16.43 -11.20
C GLU A 167 12.69 15.03 -11.83
N ARG A 168 12.67 13.97 -11.02
CA ARG A 168 12.55 12.58 -11.50
C ARG A 168 11.19 12.33 -12.14
N ILE A 169 10.12 12.83 -11.52
CA ILE A 169 8.75 12.75 -12.04
C ILE A 169 8.63 13.46 -13.38
N GLU A 170 9.18 14.66 -13.51
CA GLU A 170 9.07 15.47 -14.74
C GLU A 170 9.60 14.75 -15.96
N ARG A 171 10.68 13.97 -15.80
CA ARG A 171 11.26 13.15 -16.88
C ARG A 171 10.35 12.01 -17.34
N CYS A 172 9.35 11.63 -16.53
CA CYS A 172 8.41 10.55 -16.81
C CYS A 172 7.09 11.05 -17.40
N ILE A 173 6.78 12.35 -17.28
CA ILE A 173 5.52 12.92 -17.73
C ILE A 173 5.52 13.07 -19.25
N THR A 174 4.46 12.57 -19.89
CA THR A 174 4.18 12.71 -21.32
C THR A 174 2.80 13.36 -21.51
N PRO A 175 2.40 13.74 -22.75
CA PRO A 175 1.05 14.21 -23.01
C PRO A 175 -0.08 13.23 -22.68
N ARG A 176 0.23 11.94 -22.47
CA ARG A 176 -0.73 10.90 -22.07
C ARG A 176 -0.82 10.71 -20.56
N THR A 177 0.04 11.36 -19.79
CA THR A 177 0.06 11.20 -18.33
C THR A 177 -1.16 11.86 -17.71
N LYS A 178 -2.00 11.09 -17.04
CA LYS A 178 -3.19 11.55 -16.29
C LYS A 178 -2.90 11.79 -14.83
N ALA A 179 -2.05 10.95 -14.24
CA ALA A 179 -1.78 11.00 -12.81
C ALA A 179 -0.35 10.63 -12.45
N VAL A 180 0.08 11.12 -11.30
CA VAL A 180 1.29 10.68 -10.57
C VAL A 180 0.80 10.04 -9.27
N LEU A 181 1.16 8.78 -9.04
CA LEU A 181 0.87 8.06 -7.81
C LEU A 181 2.16 7.96 -6.99
N LEU A 182 2.18 8.59 -5.83
CA LEU A 182 3.28 8.44 -4.86
C LEU A 182 2.82 7.71 -3.60
N CYS A 183 3.79 7.18 -2.84
CA CYS A 183 3.57 6.56 -1.54
C CYS A 183 4.57 7.13 -0.54
N SER A 184 4.08 7.81 0.50
CA SER A 184 4.92 8.40 1.54
C SER A 184 4.17 8.41 2.88
N PRO A 185 4.66 7.66 3.88
CA PRO A 185 5.82 6.74 3.91
C PRO A 185 5.68 5.55 2.95
N SER A 186 6.79 5.10 2.35
CA SER A 186 6.74 4.18 1.21
C SER A 186 6.85 2.69 1.60
N ASN A 187 6.26 1.85 0.78
CA ASN A 187 6.50 0.41 0.71
C ASN A 187 7.08 0.09 -0.69
N PRO A 188 8.31 -0.44 -0.81
CA PRO A 188 9.06 -1.23 0.18
C PRO A 188 10.14 -0.47 1.00
N CYS A 189 10.38 0.82 0.77
CA CYS A 189 11.63 1.47 1.17
C CYS A 189 11.57 2.17 2.54
N GLY A 190 10.37 2.48 3.05
CA GLY A 190 10.19 3.28 4.26
C GLY A 190 10.53 4.77 4.09
N THR A 191 10.76 5.23 2.86
CA THR A 191 11.10 6.62 2.56
C THR A 191 9.93 7.54 2.89
N VAL A 192 10.23 8.66 3.55
CA VAL A 192 9.31 9.78 3.76
C VAL A 192 9.84 10.98 2.99
N LEU A 193 9.01 11.55 2.13
CA LEU A 193 9.33 12.80 1.43
C LEU A 193 9.13 13.98 2.38
N SER A 194 10.02 14.97 2.32
CA SER A 194 9.88 16.20 3.08
C SER A 194 8.74 17.08 2.55
N GLY A 195 8.26 18.00 3.37
CA GLY A 195 7.27 18.98 2.94
C GLY A 195 7.73 19.82 1.74
N ALA A 196 9.02 20.17 1.68
CA ALA A 196 9.59 20.88 0.52
C ALA A 196 9.49 20.06 -0.77
N GLU A 197 9.92 18.78 -0.73
CA GLU A 197 9.80 17.89 -1.90
C GLU A 197 8.35 17.67 -2.31
N LEU A 198 7.44 17.50 -1.37
CA LEU A 198 6.01 17.34 -1.66
C LEU A 198 5.41 18.60 -2.28
N LYS A 199 5.81 19.78 -1.81
CA LYS A 199 5.41 21.04 -2.41
C LYS A 199 5.88 21.16 -3.85
N ASP A 200 7.14 20.83 -4.13
CA ASP A 200 7.69 20.86 -5.48
C ASP A 200 6.94 19.90 -6.43
N ILE A 201 6.53 18.73 -5.92
CA ILE A 201 5.72 17.76 -6.68
C ILE A 201 4.31 18.31 -6.93
N VAL A 202 3.66 18.92 -5.95
CA VAL A 202 2.36 19.58 -6.12
C VAL A 202 2.45 20.66 -7.20
N ASP A 203 3.45 21.54 -7.12
CA ASP A 203 3.65 22.62 -8.07
C ASP A 203 3.94 22.08 -9.49
N LEU A 204 4.70 21.00 -9.61
CA LEU A 204 4.93 20.32 -10.90
C LEU A 204 3.61 19.76 -11.47
N CYS A 205 2.85 18.99 -10.67
CA CYS A 205 1.61 18.37 -11.14
C CYS A 205 0.60 19.42 -11.60
N ARG A 206 0.49 20.54 -10.87
CA ARG A 206 -0.36 21.67 -11.26
C ARG A 206 0.10 22.28 -12.60
N ARG A 207 1.40 22.56 -12.79
CA ARG A 207 1.93 23.10 -14.06
C ARG A 207 1.72 22.16 -15.25
N LYS A 208 1.75 20.85 -15.02
CA LYS A 208 1.60 19.83 -16.07
C LYS A 208 0.17 19.37 -16.27
N HIS A 209 -0.78 19.89 -15.49
CA HIS A 209 -2.19 19.46 -15.49
C HIS A 209 -2.38 17.95 -15.28
N VAL A 210 -1.64 17.39 -14.32
CA VAL A 210 -1.65 15.97 -13.95
C VAL A 210 -2.14 15.83 -12.51
N LEU A 211 -3.03 14.88 -12.24
CA LEU A 211 -3.52 14.66 -10.88
C LEU A 211 -2.43 14.01 -10.01
N LEU A 212 -2.21 14.55 -8.81
CA LEU A 212 -1.38 13.91 -7.80
C LEU A 212 -2.24 12.99 -6.93
N ILE A 213 -1.90 11.70 -6.86
CA ILE A 213 -2.48 10.72 -5.96
C ILE A 213 -1.45 10.38 -4.90
N SER A 214 -1.80 10.56 -3.62
CA SER A 214 -0.93 10.25 -2.48
C SER A 214 -1.47 9.05 -1.70
N ASP A 215 -0.79 7.91 -1.79
CA ASP A 215 -1.04 6.74 -0.93
C ASP A 215 -0.31 6.96 0.40
N GLU A 216 -1.07 7.27 1.42
CA GLU A 216 -0.60 7.59 2.77
C GLU A 216 -1.06 6.55 3.80
N ILE A 217 -1.10 5.27 3.41
CA ILE A 217 -1.52 4.18 4.31
C ILE A 217 -0.65 4.05 5.58
N TYR A 218 0.54 4.64 5.58
CA TYR A 218 1.49 4.62 6.70
C TYR A 218 1.68 5.99 7.36
N ASP A 219 0.79 6.96 7.15
CA ASP A 219 0.89 8.33 7.65
C ASP A 219 1.16 8.42 9.17
N GLU A 220 0.50 7.59 9.96
CA GLU A 220 0.71 7.53 11.43
C GLU A 220 2.04 6.86 11.82
N PHE A 221 2.63 6.04 10.94
CA PHE A 221 3.96 5.44 11.12
C PHE A 221 5.07 6.29 10.48
N CYS A 222 4.99 7.60 10.57
CA CYS A 222 6.09 8.52 10.30
C CYS A 222 6.93 8.67 11.58
N PHE A 223 8.25 8.42 11.50
CA PHE A 223 9.15 8.45 12.65
C PHE A 223 9.55 9.88 13.04
N SER A 224 10.08 10.03 14.27
CA SER A 224 10.34 11.32 14.87
C SER A 224 11.27 12.21 14.04
N ASP A 225 12.27 11.60 13.38
CA ASP A 225 13.26 12.28 12.54
C ASP A 225 12.76 12.66 11.14
N ALA A 226 11.57 12.19 10.74
CA ALA A 226 10.94 12.51 9.46
C ALA A 226 9.65 13.34 9.60
N ARG A 227 9.19 13.60 10.84
CA ARG A 227 8.03 14.46 11.07
C ARG A 227 8.40 15.93 10.95
N GLU A 228 7.51 16.71 10.36
CA GLU A 228 7.57 18.16 10.33
C GLU A 228 6.43 18.76 11.17
N ASN A 229 6.76 19.64 12.11
CA ASN A 229 5.78 20.19 13.07
C ASN A 229 4.96 19.10 13.79
N GLY A 230 5.59 17.96 14.10
CA GLY A 230 4.96 16.83 14.78
C GLY A 230 4.06 15.96 13.91
N LYS A 231 3.95 16.23 12.60
CA LYS A 231 3.08 15.53 11.65
C LYS A 231 3.87 14.85 10.54
N CYS A 232 3.29 13.83 9.93
CA CYS A 232 3.79 13.29 8.68
C CYS A 232 3.58 14.33 7.56
N PRO A 233 4.60 14.65 6.76
CA PRO A 233 4.42 15.51 5.61
C PRO A 233 3.44 14.88 4.60
N SER A 234 2.54 15.70 4.04
CA SER A 234 1.53 15.31 3.06
C SER A 234 1.39 16.40 1.99
N PRO A 235 1.22 16.04 0.70
CA PRO A 235 0.96 17.03 -0.36
C PRO A 235 -0.36 17.79 -0.12
N ALA A 236 -1.30 17.18 0.61
CA ALA A 236 -2.57 17.81 0.99
C ALA A 236 -2.40 19.03 1.93
N GLN A 237 -1.22 19.22 2.53
CA GLN A 237 -0.89 20.45 3.29
C GLN A 237 -0.62 21.65 2.37
N PHE A 238 -0.38 21.41 1.07
CA PHE A 238 -0.02 22.43 0.09
C PHE A 238 -1.07 22.63 -1.00
N SER A 239 -2.00 21.70 -1.16
CA SER A 239 -3.05 21.75 -2.18
C SER A 239 -4.23 20.86 -1.82
N ASP A 240 -5.42 21.29 -2.18
CA ASP A 240 -6.66 20.51 -2.16
C ASP A 240 -6.98 19.86 -3.53
N GLU A 241 -6.15 20.10 -4.54
CA GLU A 241 -6.25 19.50 -5.88
C GLU A 241 -5.57 18.11 -5.98
N CYS A 242 -5.16 17.51 -4.87
CA CYS A 242 -4.62 16.15 -4.84
C CYS A 242 -5.63 15.14 -4.32
N LEU A 243 -5.47 13.87 -4.72
CA LEU A 243 -6.28 12.76 -4.22
C LEU A 243 -5.52 12.04 -3.10
N LEU A 244 -6.02 12.16 -1.88
CA LEU A 244 -5.46 11.57 -0.69
C LEU A 244 -6.09 10.21 -0.43
N ILE A 245 -5.28 9.16 -0.24
CA ILE A 245 -5.73 7.80 0.07
C ILE A 245 -5.12 7.36 1.39
N ARG A 246 -5.95 7.17 2.40
CA ARG A 246 -5.55 6.73 3.75
C ARG A 246 -6.35 5.52 4.20
N GLY A 247 -5.88 4.85 5.25
CA GLY A 247 -6.58 3.65 5.71
C GLY A 247 -6.27 3.25 7.14
N PHE A 248 -7.18 2.47 7.71
CA PHE A 248 -7.18 2.08 9.10
C PHE A 248 -6.38 0.80 9.36
N GLY A 249 -6.22 -0.03 8.32
CA GLY A 249 -5.69 -1.39 8.46
C GLY A 249 -4.27 -1.45 9.02
N LYS A 250 -3.37 -0.57 8.57
CA LYS A 250 -1.99 -0.51 9.06
C LYS A 250 -1.91 0.27 10.36
N THR A 251 -2.58 1.39 10.42
CA THR A 251 -2.61 2.29 11.56
C THR A 251 -3.04 1.60 12.86
N TYR A 252 -4.07 0.76 12.78
CA TYR A 252 -4.66 0.13 13.96
C TYR A 252 -4.55 -1.40 14.00
N GLY A 253 -3.70 -2.01 13.17
CA GLY A 253 -3.53 -3.47 13.15
C GLY A 253 -4.73 -4.27 12.63
N CYS A 254 -5.73 -3.60 12.03
CA CYS A 254 -6.98 -4.22 11.58
C CYS A 254 -7.02 -4.50 10.07
N THR A 255 -5.93 -5.04 9.53
CA THR A 255 -5.77 -5.26 8.08
C THR A 255 -6.89 -6.11 7.47
N GLY A 256 -7.46 -7.05 8.22
CA GLY A 256 -8.59 -7.89 7.81
C GLY A 256 -9.94 -7.17 7.76
N TRP A 257 -10.08 -5.99 8.37
CA TRP A 257 -11.34 -5.22 8.35
C TRP A 257 -11.59 -4.55 7.00
N ARG A 258 -10.56 -4.44 6.16
CA ARG A 258 -10.67 -3.88 4.81
C ARG A 258 -11.28 -2.49 4.76
N LEU A 259 -10.74 -1.54 5.51
CA LEU A 259 -11.29 -0.19 5.61
C LEU A 259 -10.21 0.87 5.31
N GLY A 260 -10.58 1.85 4.51
CA GLY A 260 -9.81 3.03 4.14
C GLY A 260 -10.73 4.13 3.63
N TYR A 261 -10.14 5.21 3.14
CA TYR A 261 -10.90 6.28 2.51
C TYR A 261 -10.07 6.99 1.44
N VAL A 262 -10.79 7.65 0.54
CA VAL A 262 -10.26 8.58 -0.45
C VAL A 262 -10.87 9.94 -0.16
N ALA A 263 -10.05 10.99 -0.16
CA ALA A 263 -10.50 12.39 -0.04
C ALA A 263 -9.76 13.25 -1.07
N GLY A 264 -10.44 14.27 -1.61
CA GLY A 264 -9.86 15.17 -2.60
C GLY A 264 -10.92 15.83 -3.49
N PRO A 265 -10.57 16.22 -4.73
CA PRO A 265 -11.48 16.89 -5.66
C PRO A 265 -12.80 16.13 -5.80
N LYS A 266 -13.89 16.82 -5.49
CA LYS A 266 -15.25 16.24 -5.37
C LYS A 266 -15.69 15.50 -6.62
N ASP A 267 -15.42 16.04 -7.80
CA ASP A 267 -15.81 15.42 -9.06
C ASP A 267 -15.16 14.04 -9.22
N ILE A 268 -13.87 13.91 -8.88
CA ILE A 268 -13.15 12.63 -8.95
C ILE A 268 -13.66 11.66 -7.88
N VAL A 269 -13.90 12.15 -6.65
CA VAL A 269 -14.44 11.34 -5.56
C VAL A 269 -15.83 10.80 -5.88
N GLN A 270 -16.66 11.57 -6.58
CA GLN A 270 -17.98 11.12 -7.06
C GLN A 270 -17.87 10.01 -8.10
N GLU A 271 -16.92 10.09 -9.04
CA GLU A 271 -16.67 9.02 -10.01
C GLU A 271 -16.19 7.74 -9.29
N ILE A 272 -15.27 7.87 -8.32
CA ILE A 272 -14.82 6.75 -7.47
C ILE A 272 -16.03 6.12 -6.75
N ALA A 273 -16.92 6.92 -6.18
CA ALA A 273 -18.12 6.43 -5.51
C ALA A 273 -19.07 5.69 -6.46
N LYS A 274 -19.23 6.16 -7.71
CA LYS A 274 -20.01 5.44 -8.74
C LYS A 274 -19.40 4.07 -9.04
N PHE A 275 -18.08 3.96 -9.25
CA PHE A 275 -17.43 2.69 -9.44
C PHE A 275 -17.56 1.77 -8.21
N GLN A 276 -17.47 2.34 -7.00
CA GLN A 276 -17.69 1.57 -5.77
C GLN A 276 -19.09 0.96 -5.72
N GLN A 277 -20.11 1.71 -6.13
CA GLN A 277 -21.49 1.22 -6.15
C GLN A 277 -21.68 -0.04 -6.99
N TYR A 278 -20.94 -0.16 -8.11
CA TYR A 278 -21.02 -1.32 -9.01
C TYR A 278 -19.97 -2.41 -8.75
N THR A 279 -19.10 -2.23 -7.74
CA THR A 279 -18.09 -3.22 -7.35
C THR A 279 -18.36 -3.78 -5.96
N TYR A 280 -18.21 -2.97 -4.93
CA TYR A 280 -18.32 -3.38 -3.52
C TYR A 280 -19.62 -2.91 -2.86
N VAL A 281 -20.39 -2.08 -3.52
CA VAL A 281 -21.61 -1.36 -3.02
C VAL A 281 -21.23 -0.36 -1.92
N CYS A 282 -20.68 -0.81 -0.81
CA CYS A 282 -20.17 -0.01 0.30
C CYS A 282 -19.06 -0.76 1.03
N ALA A 283 -18.29 -0.07 1.84
CA ALA A 283 -17.34 -0.71 2.76
C ALA A 283 -18.09 -1.46 3.89
N PRO A 284 -17.46 -2.47 4.55
CA PRO A 284 -18.13 -3.29 5.57
C PRO A 284 -18.73 -2.45 6.70
N SER A 285 -20.05 -2.58 6.93
CA SER A 285 -20.81 -1.75 7.88
C SER A 285 -20.23 -1.77 9.29
N MET A 286 -20.11 -2.96 9.90
CA MET A 286 -19.61 -3.11 11.28
C MET A 286 -18.18 -2.58 11.44
N ALA A 287 -17.35 -2.67 10.41
CA ALA A 287 -16.00 -2.13 10.44
C ALA A 287 -16.00 -0.60 10.43
N GLN A 288 -16.91 0.03 9.70
CA GLN A 288 -17.06 1.49 9.72
C GLN A 288 -17.40 1.98 11.12
N TRP A 289 -18.37 1.38 11.79
CA TRP A 289 -18.72 1.70 13.19
C TRP A 289 -17.55 1.44 14.14
N GLY A 290 -16.84 0.33 13.91
CA GLY A 290 -15.69 -0.06 14.72
C GLY A 290 -14.53 0.94 14.67
N VAL A 291 -14.30 1.62 13.55
CA VAL A 291 -13.18 2.58 13.43
C VAL A 291 -13.53 4.01 13.85
N VAL A 292 -14.81 4.37 14.03
CA VAL A 292 -15.16 5.72 14.49
C VAL A 292 -14.39 6.16 15.74
N PRO A 293 -14.28 5.34 16.82
CA PRO A 293 -13.54 5.73 18.01
C PRO A 293 -12.01 5.67 17.86
N SER A 294 -11.49 5.17 16.72
CA SER A 294 -10.04 4.97 16.54
C SER A 294 -9.25 6.29 16.51
N PHE A 295 -9.86 7.37 16.05
CA PHE A 295 -9.20 8.68 15.98
C PHE A 295 -8.79 9.27 17.33
N GLY A 296 -9.28 8.71 18.45
CA GLY A 296 -8.86 9.05 19.80
C GLY A 296 -7.78 8.13 20.39
N VAL A 297 -7.29 7.13 19.63
CA VAL A 297 -6.27 6.19 20.11
C VAL A 297 -4.88 6.81 20.01
N ASP A 298 -4.13 6.81 21.11
CA ASP A 298 -2.72 7.21 21.11
C ASP A 298 -1.85 6.09 20.51
N LEU A 299 -1.23 6.37 19.38
CA LEU A 299 -0.33 5.47 18.66
C LEU A 299 1.16 5.71 18.99
N SER A 300 1.48 6.75 19.77
CA SER A 300 2.86 7.13 20.05
C SER A 300 3.72 6.00 20.60
N PRO A 301 3.23 5.12 21.52
CA PRO A 301 4.03 4.01 22.02
C PRO A 301 4.39 2.99 20.93
N MET A 302 3.44 2.69 20.02
CA MET A 302 3.66 1.76 18.92
C MET A 302 4.67 2.34 17.91
N VAL A 303 4.52 3.60 17.54
CA VAL A 303 5.44 4.29 16.63
C VAL A 303 6.86 4.32 17.21
N ALA A 304 7.01 4.65 18.49
CA ALA A 304 8.31 4.65 19.16
C ALA A 304 8.97 3.25 19.21
N ASP A 305 8.17 2.19 19.36
CA ASP A 305 8.69 0.83 19.33
C ASP A 305 9.17 0.44 17.90
N TYR A 306 8.40 0.78 16.87
CA TYR A 306 8.84 0.57 15.48
C TYR A 306 10.08 1.41 15.11
N GLU A 307 10.21 2.59 15.66
CA GLU A 307 11.40 3.43 15.48
C GLU A 307 12.66 2.76 16.04
N LYS A 308 12.55 2.11 17.21
CA LYS A 308 13.64 1.29 17.78
C LYS A 308 13.99 0.09 16.89
N ARG A 309 12.96 -0.62 16.39
CA ARG A 309 13.17 -1.77 15.48
C ARG A 309 13.80 -1.33 14.15
N ARG A 310 13.42 -0.17 13.61
CA ARG A 310 14.12 0.45 12.47
C ARG A 310 15.60 0.62 12.76
N GLN A 311 15.94 1.16 13.95
CA GLN A 311 17.33 1.39 14.33
C GLN A 311 18.13 0.08 14.37
N MET A 312 17.55 -1.02 14.87
CA MET A 312 18.18 -2.35 14.83
C MET A 312 18.55 -2.76 13.40
N VAL A 313 17.65 -2.54 12.42
CA VAL A 313 17.93 -2.85 11.01
C VAL A 313 19.08 -2.00 10.48
N VAL A 314 19.04 -0.68 10.69
CA VAL A 314 20.06 0.25 10.21
C VAL A 314 21.45 -0.10 10.80
N ASP A 315 21.52 -0.31 12.10
CA ASP A 315 22.78 -0.63 12.82
C ASP A 315 23.34 -1.97 12.36
N THR A 316 22.49 -2.96 12.11
CA THR A 316 22.95 -4.31 11.68
C THR A 316 23.72 -4.27 10.36
N PHE A 317 23.29 -3.44 9.41
CA PHE A 317 23.89 -3.38 8.07
C PHE A 317 24.86 -2.22 7.87
N ALA A 318 25.04 -1.37 8.88
CA ALA A 318 25.99 -0.26 8.82
C ALA A 318 27.41 -0.73 8.45
N GLY A 319 28.01 -0.12 7.44
CA GLY A 319 29.34 -0.46 6.93
C GLY A 319 29.41 -1.77 6.13
N ILE A 320 28.31 -2.48 5.94
CA ILE A 320 28.22 -3.73 5.18
C ILE A 320 27.60 -3.50 3.81
N THR A 321 26.44 -2.83 3.80
CA THR A 321 25.71 -2.53 2.57
C THR A 321 24.89 -1.24 2.71
N SER A 322 24.33 -0.75 1.60
CA SER A 322 23.48 0.44 1.60
C SER A 322 22.09 0.10 2.11
N VAL A 323 21.65 0.84 3.12
CA VAL A 323 20.28 0.84 3.63
C VAL A 323 19.89 2.30 3.84
N PRO A 324 19.21 2.94 2.89
CA PRO A 324 18.64 4.25 3.14
C PRO A 324 17.76 4.20 4.39
N ARG A 325 18.02 5.11 5.33
CA ARG A 325 17.32 5.11 6.63
C ARG A 325 15.82 5.29 6.43
N PRO A 326 14.97 4.33 6.82
CA PRO A 326 13.52 4.50 6.71
C PRO A 326 13.03 5.65 7.61
N GLY A 327 12.27 6.59 7.04
CA GLY A 327 11.63 7.67 7.78
C GLY A 327 10.25 7.29 8.30
N GLY A 328 9.70 6.16 7.84
CA GLY A 328 8.37 5.69 8.26
C GLY A 328 8.05 4.29 7.74
N ALA A 329 6.77 3.92 7.85
CA ALA A 329 6.29 2.56 7.64
C ALA A 329 6.99 1.55 8.57
N PHE A 330 7.10 0.29 8.17
CA PHE A 330 7.83 -0.73 8.92
C PHE A 330 8.65 -1.64 7.99
N TYR A 331 9.25 -1.02 6.97
CA TYR A 331 10.07 -1.70 5.97
C TYR A 331 11.43 -1.04 5.80
N ALA A 332 12.42 -1.88 5.44
CA ALA A 332 13.69 -1.45 4.91
C ALA A 332 13.97 -2.19 3.60
N PHE A 333 14.53 -1.49 2.61
CA PHE A 333 14.89 -2.05 1.32
C PHE A 333 16.41 -2.07 1.23
N VAL A 334 16.97 -3.27 1.40
CA VAL A 334 18.39 -3.51 1.67
C VAL A 334 19.07 -3.96 0.39
N GLU A 335 20.18 -3.33 0.02
CA GLU A 335 20.99 -3.75 -1.12
C GLU A 335 21.75 -5.06 -0.81
N VAL A 336 21.71 -6.02 -1.73
CA VAL A 336 22.60 -7.18 -1.69
C VAL A 336 24.01 -6.72 -2.03
N PRO A 337 25.02 -6.95 -1.17
CA PRO A 337 26.38 -6.48 -1.42
C PRO A 337 26.92 -6.99 -2.76
N LYS A 338 27.39 -6.10 -3.63
CA LYS A 338 27.90 -6.44 -4.97
C LYS A 338 29.04 -7.47 -4.95
N ARG A 339 29.84 -7.48 -3.87
CA ARG A 339 30.95 -8.45 -3.68
C ARG A 339 30.48 -9.92 -3.62
N LEU A 340 29.20 -10.16 -3.30
CA LEU A 340 28.65 -11.53 -3.26
C LEU A 340 28.38 -12.09 -4.67
N GLY A 341 28.34 -11.24 -5.69
CA GLY A 341 28.03 -11.66 -7.07
C GLY A 341 26.66 -12.29 -7.26
N MET A 342 25.70 -11.99 -6.36
CA MET A 342 24.36 -12.57 -6.33
C MET A 342 23.30 -11.53 -6.70
N THR A 343 22.20 -12.02 -7.27
CA THR A 343 20.95 -11.24 -7.39
C THR A 343 20.19 -11.25 -6.06
N GLY A 344 19.20 -10.35 -5.93
CA GLY A 344 18.29 -10.35 -4.79
C GLY A 344 17.57 -11.69 -4.62
N GLN A 345 17.10 -12.28 -5.71
CA GLN A 345 16.44 -13.59 -5.70
C GLN A 345 17.35 -14.70 -5.17
N GLN A 346 18.58 -14.77 -5.67
CA GLN A 346 19.56 -15.79 -5.23
C GLN A 346 19.92 -15.64 -3.76
N PHE A 347 20.07 -14.40 -3.27
CA PHE A 347 20.32 -14.14 -1.85
C PHE A 347 19.16 -14.61 -0.98
N ILE A 348 17.91 -14.40 -1.42
CA ILE A 348 16.72 -14.84 -0.70
C ILE A 348 16.62 -16.38 -0.66
N GLU A 349 16.95 -17.06 -1.74
CA GLU A 349 16.97 -18.54 -1.78
C GLU A 349 17.89 -19.10 -0.72
N GLN A 350 19.08 -18.52 -0.54
CA GLN A 350 19.98 -18.90 0.56
C GLN A 350 19.42 -18.50 1.94
N ALA A 351 18.79 -17.33 2.08
CA ALA A 351 18.18 -16.93 3.36
C ALA A 351 17.09 -17.92 3.81
N ILE A 352 16.33 -18.47 2.86
CA ILE A 352 15.32 -19.50 3.11
C ILE A 352 15.96 -20.79 3.66
N GLU A 353 17.12 -21.20 3.17
CA GLU A 353 17.86 -22.35 3.71
C GLU A 353 18.24 -22.13 5.19
N HIS A 354 18.51 -20.88 5.56
CA HIS A 354 18.74 -20.46 6.94
C HIS A 354 17.43 -20.12 7.69
N ARG A 355 16.26 -20.47 7.13
CA ARG A 355 14.92 -20.28 7.72
C ARG A 355 14.54 -18.82 7.94
N VAL A 356 15.17 -17.88 7.27
CA VAL A 356 14.81 -16.46 7.28
C VAL A 356 14.00 -16.12 6.02
N LEU A 357 12.80 -15.56 6.21
CA LEU A 357 11.93 -15.17 5.13
C LEU A 357 11.92 -13.65 4.98
N VAL A 358 12.31 -13.18 3.82
CA VAL A 358 12.26 -11.78 3.36
C VAL A 358 11.69 -11.75 1.93
N ILE A 359 11.41 -10.59 1.36
CA ILE A 359 10.84 -10.50 0.00
C ILE A 359 11.92 -10.03 -0.97
N PRO A 360 12.15 -10.74 -2.09
CA PRO A 360 13.11 -10.30 -3.10
C PRO A 360 12.69 -8.99 -3.77
N GLY A 361 13.69 -8.16 -4.13
CA GLY A 361 13.48 -6.82 -4.66
C GLY A 361 12.76 -6.79 -6.00
N ASN A 362 12.94 -7.81 -6.83
CA ASN A 362 12.27 -7.93 -8.13
C ASN A 362 10.73 -8.04 -8.03
N VAL A 363 10.18 -8.23 -6.84
CA VAL A 363 8.73 -8.14 -6.58
C VAL A 363 8.25 -6.68 -6.59
N PHE A 364 9.14 -5.74 -6.27
CA PHE A 364 8.85 -4.30 -6.10
C PHE A 364 9.54 -3.42 -7.15
N SER A 365 10.40 -3.98 -7.99
CA SER A 365 11.25 -3.21 -8.90
C SER A 365 11.54 -3.99 -10.17
N SER A 366 11.95 -3.27 -11.22
CA SER A 366 12.57 -3.88 -12.39
C SER A 366 13.99 -4.40 -12.11
N ARG A 367 14.60 -4.02 -10.96
CA ARG A 367 15.96 -4.41 -10.55
C ARG A 367 15.91 -5.55 -9.55
N ASP A 368 16.83 -6.51 -9.69
CA ASP A 368 17.00 -7.64 -8.77
C ASP A 368 18.30 -7.50 -7.94
N THR A 369 18.41 -6.36 -7.25
CA THR A 369 19.63 -5.98 -6.50
C THR A 369 19.38 -5.77 -5.01
N HIS A 370 18.13 -5.85 -4.56
CA HIS A 370 17.72 -5.56 -3.19
C HIS A 370 16.77 -6.63 -2.67
N PHE A 371 16.47 -6.56 -1.39
CA PHE A 371 15.37 -7.29 -0.76
C PHE A 371 14.69 -6.43 0.30
N ARG A 372 13.40 -6.72 0.57
CA ARG A 372 12.63 -6.01 1.59
C ARG A 372 12.61 -6.79 2.89
N ILE A 373 12.99 -6.13 3.98
CA ILE A 373 12.76 -6.55 5.36
C ILE A 373 11.52 -5.83 5.89
N SER A 374 10.61 -6.57 6.55
CA SER A 374 9.62 -6.02 7.45
C SER A 374 10.12 -6.17 8.88
N PHE A 375 10.16 -5.08 9.63
CA PHE A 375 10.48 -5.11 11.06
C PHE A 375 9.24 -5.08 11.96
N ALA A 376 8.06 -5.36 11.38
CA ALA A 376 6.82 -5.60 12.11
C ALA A 376 6.78 -7.03 12.65
N THR A 377 7.68 -7.32 13.58
CA THR A 377 7.79 -8.61 14.28
C THR A 377 8.44 -8.40 15.65
N ARG A 378 8.34 -9.39 16.54
CA ARG A 378 8.94 -9.33 17.89
C ARG A 378 10.43 -8.98 17.81
N PRO A 379 10.95 -8.13 18.73
CA PRO A 379 12.35 -7.68 18.70
C PRO A 379 13.38 -8.83 18.77
N ASP A 380 13.09 -9.90 19.54
CA ASP A 380 13.96 -11.08 19.63
C ASP A 380 14.07 -11.81 18.28
N LYS A 381 12.93 -12.01 17.59
CA LYS A 381 12.91 -12.63 16.25
C LYS A 381 13.53 -11.74 15.18
N LEU A 382 13.35 -10.43 15.31
CA LEU A 382 14.02 -9.47 14.43
C LEU A 382 15.55 -9.56 14.60
N ALA A 383 16.05 -9.51 15.84
CA ALA A 383 17.48 -9.58 16.11
C ALA A 383 18.11 -10.89 15.60
N GLU A 384 17.44 -12.04 15.82
CA GLU A 384 17.85 -13.35 15.33
C GLU A 384 17.98 -13.35 13.79
N GLY A 385 16.94 -12.92 13.09
CA GLY A 385 16.93 -12.89 11.61
C GLY A 385 17.94 -11.91 11.01
N LEU A 386 18.08 -10.72 11.61
CA LEU A 386 19.10 -9.74 11.21
C LEU A 386 20.51 -10.28 11.40
N GLY A 387 20.78 -10.99 12.50
CA GLY A 387 22.09 -11.63 12.75
C GLY A 387 22.45 -12.64 11.67
N ILE A 388 21.51 -13.48 11.26
CA ILE A 388 21.69 -14.46 10.17
C ILE A 388 21.97 -13.74 8.84
N LEU A 389 21.14 -12.78 8.45
CA LEU A 389 21.31 -12.02 7.20
C LEU A 389 22.65 -11.29 7.16
N ARG A 390 23.09 -10.70 8.30
CA ARG A 390 24.40 -10.09 8.43
C ARG A 390 25.52 -11.10 8.20
N GLY A 391 25.44 -12.28 8.84
CA GLY A 391 26.42 -13.37 8.67
C GLY A 391 26.57 -13.76 7.20
N MET A 392 25.46 -13.95 6.49
CA MET A 392 25.45 -14.26 5.05
C MET A 392 26.10 -13.15 4.20
N MET A 393 25.97 -11.88 4.62
CA MET A 393 26.58 -10.76 3.90
C MET A 393 28.06 -10.58 4.20
N THR A 394 28.57 -11.11 5.31
CA THR A 394 29.99 -10.92 5.72
C THR A 394 30.87 -12.15 5.49
N ALA A 395 30.27 -13.28 5.18
CA ALA A 395 30.95 -14.49 4.73
C ALA A 395 31.51 -14.32 3.30
#